data_1ee1c4dd50473df2098d65675dd90880
#
_entry.id   1ee1c4dd50473df2098d65675dd90880
#
_cell.length_a   1.000
_cell.length_b   1.000
_cell.length_c   1.000
_cell.angle_alpha   90.00
_cell.angle_beta   90.00
_cell.angle_gamma   90.00
#
_symmetry.space_group_name_H-M   'P 1'
#
loop_
_entity.id
_entity.type
_entity.pdbx_description
1 polymer ?
#
loop_
_entity_poly.entity_id
_entity_poly.type
_entity_poly.pdbx_seq_one_letter_code
_entity_poly.pdbx_strand_id
1 'polypeptide(L)'
;MIKKIFNKTIEGLLLLSSTITSLTVLLIVLFLFKEGISVFKESPLEGENLILLSSQNQIEHLTSADIKKISDQDITNWKTIGGKNDSIILFTFNDIGNYLSEEEVGANFEFLPHKLDSLVEANPGMIAIYSKKYLAANHKSKIATIDNISPSTFLMGKEWFPTASPAVQLGVLPLILGTLYVSIFAILIALPIGLATAIYIAEVANPTKIGRAHV
;
A
#
# COMPACT_ATOMS: atom_id res chain seq x y z
N MET A 1 -29.41 -24.53 47.56
CA MET A 1 -30.17 -23.67 46.64
C MET A 1 -29.31 -22.44 46.19
N ILE A 2 -28.71 -21.69 47.08
CA ILE A 2 -27.87 -20.49 46.82
C ILE A 2 -26.70 -20.80 45.87
N LYS A 3 -25.95 -21.89 46.12
CA LYS A 3 -24.79 -22.29 45.30
C LYS A 3 -25.14 -22.59 43.85
N LYS A 4 -26.34 -23.13 43.59
CA LYS A 4 -26.82 -23.46 42.24
C LYS A 4 -27.24 -22.18 41.48
N ILE A 5 -27.81 -21.18 42.17
CA ILE A 5 -28.16 -19.88 41.59
C ILE A 5 -26.89 -19.11 41.27
N PHE A 6 -25.91 -19.09 42.21
CA PHE A 6 -24.64 -18.43 42.03
C PHE A 6 -23.86 -18.97 40.82
N ASN A 7 -23.77 -20.32 40.68
CA ASN A 7 -23.11 -20.93 39.53
C ASN A 7 -23.80 -20.56 38.19
N LYS A 8 -25.14 -20.56 38.14
CA LYS A 8 -25.89 -20.18 36.96
C LYS A 8 -25.68 -18.70 36.59
N THR A 9 -25.56 -17.84 37.56
CA THR A 9 -25.26 -16.40 37.33
C THR A 9 -23.88 -16.21 36.76
N ILE A 10 -22.87 -16.89 37.29
CA ILE A 10 -21.50 -16.85 36.77
C ILE A 10 -21.45 -17.42 35.35
N GLU A 11 -22.08 -18.55 35.11
CA GLU A 11 -22.17 -19.17 33.77
C GLU A 11 -22.81 -18.21 32.78
N GLY A 12 -23.91 -17.55 33.15
CA GLY A 12 -24.57 -16.53 32.32
C GLY A 12 -23.68 -15.32 32.03
N LEU A 13 -22.95 -14.83 33.04
CA LEU A 13 -22.00 -13.71 32.84
C LEU A 13 -20.84 -14.12 31.92
N LEU A 14 -20.29 -15.33 32.07
CA LEU A 14 -19.22 -15.82 31.20
C LEU A 14 -19.71 -15.99 29.75
N LEU A 15 -20.92 -16.55 29.56
CA LEU A 15 -21.54 -16.65 28.25
C LEU A 15 -21.77 -15.29 27.60
N LEU A 16 -22.31 -14.33 28.35
CA LEU A 16 -22.52 -12.98 27.87
C LEU A 16 -21.20 -12.30 27.47
N SER A 17 -20.17 -12.37 28.32
CA SER A 17 -18.86 -11.83 28.05
C SER A 17 -18.23 -12.46 26.80
N SER A 18 -18.26 -13.77 26.69
CA SER A 18 -17.74 -14.50 25.52
C SER A 18 -18.47 -14.11 24.23
N THR A 19 -19.79 -13.99 24.28
CA THR A 19 -20.60 -13.58 23.11
C THR A 19 -20.28 -12.16 22.67
N ILE A 20 -20.18 -11.23 23.63
CA ILE A 20 -19.80 -9.83 23.34
C ILE A 20 -18.41 -9.78 22.70
N THR A 21 -17.43 -10.49 23.28
CA THR A 21 -16.06 -10.53 22.74
C THR A 21 -16.05 -11.09 21.32
N SER A 22 -16.73 -12.22 21.08
CA SER A 22 -16.80 -12.82 19.75
C SER A 22 -17.47 -11.90 18.73
N LEU A 23 -18.55 -11.22 19.12
CA LEU A 23 -19.24 -10.25 18.25
C LEU A 23 -18.34 -9.05 17.95
N THR A 24 -17.63 -8.55 18.96
CA THR A 24 -16.70 -7.42 18.77
C THR A 24 -15.58 -7.79 17.79
N VAL A 25 -14.97 -8.97 17.94
CA VAL A 25 -13.94 -9.46 17.01
C VAL A 25 -14.49 -9.57 15.59
N LEU A 26 -15.70 -10.14 15.44
CA LEU A 26 -16.36 -10.26 14.14
C LEU A 26 -16.59 -8.88 13.49
N LEU A 27 -17.08 -7.91 14.26
CA LEU A 27 -17.30 -6.54 13.77
C LEU A 27 -15.98 -5.86 13.35
N ILE A 28 -14.91 -6.05 14.12
CA ILE A 28 -13.59 -5.53 13.76
C ILE A 28 -13.12 -6.15 12.43
N VAL A 29 -13.24 -7.46 12.27
CA VAL A 29 -12.85 -8.15 11.03
C VAL A 29 -13.67 -7.64 9.85
N LEU A 30 -14.97 -7.49 9.99
CA LEU A 30 -15.84 -6.96 8.93
C LEU A 30 -15.49 -5.51 8.58
N PHE A 31 -15.20 -4.68 9.58
CA PHE A 31 -14.77 -3.29 9.37
C PHE A 31 -13.43 -3.23 8.62
N LEU A 32 -12.42 -3.98 9.07
CA LEU A 32 -11.11 -4.02 8.42
C LEU A 32 -11.20 -4.57 6.98
N PHE A 33 -12.07 -5.55 6.75
CA PHE A 33 -12.29 -6.09 5.41
C PHE A 33 -12.93 -5.05 4.48
N LYS A 34 -13.94 -4.33 4.99
CA LYS A 34 -14.58 -3.23 4.23
C LYS A 34 -13.57 -2.14 3.88
N GLU A 35 -12.74 -1.73 4.84
CA GLU A 35 -11.71 -0.71 4.64
C GLU A 35 -10.63 -1.19 3.67
N GLY A 36 -10.20 -2.43 3.81
CA GLY A 36 -9.20 -3.02 2.90
C GLY A 36 -9.65 -3.12 1.44
N ILE A 37 -10.95 -3.29 1.18
CA ILE A 37 -11.49 -3.32 -0.20
C ILE A 37 -11.42 -1.92 -0.85
N SER A 38 -11.44 -0.83 -0.09
CA SER A 38 -11.37 0.53 -0.63
C SER A 38 -10.07 0.77 -1.41
N VAL A 39 -8.98 0.15 -0.97
CA VAL A 39 -7.66 0.22 -1.61
C VAL A 39 -7.69 -0.15 -3.10
N PHE A 40 -8.58 -1.05 -3.51
CA PHE A 40 -8.72 -1.45 -4.93
C PHE A 40 -9.57 -0.48 -5.75
N LYS A 41 -10.19 0.50 -5.12
CA LYS A 41 -11.06 1.48 -5.78
C LYS A 41 -10.45 2.87 -5.84
N GLU A 42 -9.49 3.14 -4.97
CA GLU A 42 -8.83 4.44 -4.87
C GLU A 42 -7.67 4.55 -5.84
N SER A 43 -7.38 5.78 -6.27
CA SER A 43 -6.20 6.06 -7.09
C SER A 43 -4.92 5.77 -6.28
N PRO A 44 -3.93 5.10 -6.85
CA PRO A 44 -2.65 4.87 -6.19
C PRO A 44 -1.78 6.13 -6.06
N LEU A 45 -2.21 7.29 -6.59
CA LEU A 45 -1.52 8.56 -6.38
C LEU A 45 -1.71 9.07 -4.97
N GLU A 46 -0.67 9.73 -4.47
CA GLU A 46 -0.72 10.40 -3.18
C GLU A 46 -1.72 11.56 -3.20
N GLY A 47 -2.66 11.57 -2.24
CA GLY A 47 -3.65 12.62 -2.06
C GLY A 47 -4.56 12.84 -3.27
N GLU A 48 -4.85 14.10 -3.59
CA GLU A 48 -5.63 14.50 -4.76
C GLU A 48 -4.75 14.85 -5.98
N ASN A 49 -3.60 14.21 -6.12
CA ASN A 49 -2.71 14.44 -7.24
C ASN A 49 -3.29 13.86 -8.54
N LEU A 50 -2.94 14.47 -9.64
CA LEU A 50 -3.23 14.02 -10.99
C LEU A 50 -1.98 14.07 -11.86
N ILE A 51 -2.04 13.40 -12.99
CA ILE A 51 -0.97 13.38 -13.98
C ILE A 51 -1.46 14.10 -15.23
N LEU A 52 -0.74 15.14 -15.62
CA LEU A 52 -0.94 15.82 -16.90
C LEU A 52 0.13 15.40 -17.89
N LEU A 53 -0.31 15.14 -19.11
CA LEU A 53 0.51 14.89 -20.30
C LEU A 53 0.09 15.84 -21.41
N SER A 54 1.02 16.19 -22.31
CA SER A 54 0.65 16.90 -23.53
C SER A 54 -0.41 16.11 -24.33
N SER A 55 -1.31 16.80 -24.98
CA SER A 55 -2.28 16.23 -25.91
C SER A 55 -1.64 15.38 -27.02
N GLN A 56 -0.38 15.66 -27.36
CA GLN A 56 0.41 14.95 -28.36
C GLN A 56 1.05 13.65 -27.85
N ASN A 57 1.09 13.43 -26.53
CA ASN A 57 1.60 12.20 -25.94
C ASN A 57 0.63 11.06 -26.17
N GLN A 58 1.11 9.88 -26.56
CA GLN A 58 0.27 8.72 -26.91
C GLN A 58 -0.15 7.90 -25.69
N ILE A 59 0.50 8.09 -24.54
CA ILE A 59 0.21 7.36 -23.31
C ILE A 59 -1.10 7.89 -22.72
N GLU A 60 -2.02 6.97 -22.43
CA GLU A 60 -3.31 7.27 -21.79
C GLU A 60 -3.42 6.66 -20.41
N HIS A 61 -2.77 5.51 -20.20
CA HIS A 61 -2.79 4.74 -18.97
C HIS A 61 -1.38 4.55 -18.43
N LEU A 62 -1.24 4.70 -17.13
CA LEU A 62 0.00 4.47 -16.38
C LEU A 62 -0.31 3.60 -15.16
N THR A 63 0.58 2.68 -14.85
CA THR A 63 0.52 1.94 -13.58
C THR A 63 1.29 2.69 -12.48
N SER A 64 1.00 2.39 -11.22
CA SER A 64 1.78 2.96 -10.10
C SER A 64 3.26 2.55 -10.17
N ALA A 65 3.56 1.38 -10.75
CA ALA A 65 4.93 0.93 -10.97
C ALA A 65 5.65 1.76 -12.05
N ASP A 66 4.96 2.16 -13.12
CA ASP A 66 5.54 3.03 -14.15
C ASP A 66 5.85 4.42 -13.58
N ILE A 67 4.92 4.97 -12.80
CA ILE A 67 5.10 6.26 -12.14
C ILE A 67 6.31 6.24 -11.21
N LYS A 68 6.44 5.17 -10.40
CA LYS A 68 7.61 5.00 -9.52
C LYS A 68 8.91 4.94 -10.31
N LYS A 69 8.98 4.11 -11.34
CA LYS A 69 10.18 3.96 -12.18
C LYS A 69 10.54 5.25 -12.92
N ILE A 70 9.56 6.05 -13.33
CA ILE A 70 9.79 7.39 -13.89
C ILE A 70 10.35 8.32 -12.81
N SER A 71 9.78 8.30 -11.61
CA SER A 71 10.24 9.11 -10.48
C SER A 71 11.66 8.74 -10.03
N ASP A 72 11.99 7.44 -10.04
CA ASP A 72 13.32 6.93 -9.69
C ASP A 72 14.34 7.06 -10.85
N GLN A 73 13.90 7.58 -12.01
CA GLN A 73 14.69 7.70 -13.26
C GLN A 73 15.12 6.35 -13.86
N ASP A 74 14.48 5.26 -13.50
CA ASP A 74 14.69 3.94 -14.11
C ASP A 74 14.11 3.88 -15.53
N ILE A 75 13.04 4.65 -15.77
CA ILE A 75 12.44 4.86 -17.10
C ILE A 75 12.57 6.34 -17.46
N THR A 76 13.42 6.60 -18.46
CA THR A 76 13.72 7.95 -18.94
C THR A 76 13.22 8.24 -20.36
N ASN A 77 12.58 7.25 -20.98
CA ASN A 77 12.06 7.36 -22.34
C ASN A 77 10.68 6.73 -22.46
N TRP A 78 9.75 7.46 -23.08
CA TRP A 78 8.36 7.03 -23.29
C TRP A 78 8.23 5.73 -24.10
N LYS A 79 9.20 5.44 -24.97
CA LYS A 79 9.21 4.20 -25.76
C LYS A 79 9.21 2.95 -24.89
N THR A 80 9.81 3.01 -23.71
CA THR A 80 9.90 1.86 -22.78
C THR A 80 8.52 1.40 -22.30
N ILE A 81 7.55 2.32 -22.26
CA ILE A 81 6.18 2.05 -21.80
C ILE A 81 5.15 2.22 -22.95
N GLY A 82 5.59 2.09 -24.18
CA GLY A 82 4.70 2.06 -25.35
C GLY A 82 4.40 3.40 -25.99
N GLY A 83 5.06 4.48 -25.56
CA GLY A 83 4.96 5.80 -26.16
C GLY A 83 5.91 6.00 -27.35
N LYS A 84 6.01 7.25 -27.81
CA LYS A 84 6.99 7.67 -28.83
C LYS A 84 8.41 7.62 -28.25
N ASN A 85 9.41 7.59 -29.13
CA ASN A 85 10.81 7.68 -28.71
C ASN A 85 11.15 9.12 -28.34
N ASP A 86 10.78 9.53 -27.15
CA ASP A 86 11.01 10.84 -26.59
C ASP A 86 11.42 10.73 -25.11
N SER A 87 12.25 11.66 -24.66
CA SER A 87 12.72 11.67 -23.26
C SER A 87 11.60 12.07 -22.31
N ILE A 88 11.53 11.41 -21.18
CA ILE A 88 10.61 11.76 -20.11
C ILE A 88 11.21 12.90 -19.28
N ILE A 89 10.45 13.98 -19.12
CA ILE A 89 10.75 15.10 -18.23
C ILE A 89 9.74 15.06 -17.10
N LEU A 90 10.17 14.63 -15.91
CA LEU A 90 9.32 14.64 -14.73
C LEU A 90 9.24 16.06 -14.17
N PHE A 91 8.03 16.54 -13.99
CA PHE A 91 7.72 17.82 -13.34
C PHE A 91 6.85 17.56 -12.12
N THR A 92 7.30 18.03 -10.98
CA THR A 92 6.56 18.01 -9.72
C THR A 92 6.37 19.43 -9.21
N PHE A 93 5.53 19.58 -8.18
CA PHE A 93 5.30 20.92 -7.57
C PHE A 93 6.59 21.58 -7.07
N ASN A 94 7.60 20.80 -6.69
CA ASN A 94 8.90 21.32 -6.23
C ASN A 94 9.74 21.89 -7.36
N ASP A 95 9.42 21.54 -8.61
CA ASP A 95 10.20 21.99 -9.79
C ASP A 95 9.68 23.30 -10.37
N ILE A 96 8.62 23.89 -9.81
CA ILE A 96 8.00 25.11 -10.33
C ILE A 96 9.05 26.21 -10.57
N GLY A 97 9.92 26.47 -9.57
CA GLY A 97 10.93 27.50 -9.65
C GLY A 97 12.00 27.27 -10.72
N ASN A 98 12.13 26.07 -11.27
CA ASN A 98 13.06 25.76 -12.36
C ASN A 98 12.47 26.11 -13.74
N TYR A 99 11.14 26.23 -13.85
CA TYR A 99 10.45 26.45 -15.12
C TYR A 99 9.64 27.74 -15.19
N LEU A 100 9.19 28.26 -14.05
CA LEU A 100 8.31 29.41 -13.96
C LEU A 100 8.84 30.38 -12.90
N SER A 101 8.86 31.69 -13.21
CA SER A 101 9.21 32.71 -12.23
C SER A 101 8.04 32.99 -11.26
N GLU A 102 8.35 33.60 -10.11
CA GLU A 102 7.32 34.01 -9.14
C GLU A 102 6.29 34.96 -9.75
N GLU A 103 6.71 35.86 -10.66
CA GLU A 103 5.82 36.77 -11.36
C GLU A 103 4.85 36.02 -12.31
N GLU A 104 5.30 34.92 -12.92
CA GLU A 104 4.50 34.11 -13.83
C GLU A 104 3.46 33.29 -13.13
N VAL A 105 3.73 32.84 -11.89
CA VAL A 105 2.80 32.00 -11.12
C VAL A 105 1.86 32.84 -10.25
N GLY A 106 2.24 34.08 -9.92
CA GLY A 106 1.52 34.95 -9.00
C GLY A 106 1.76 34.60 -7.53
N ALA A 107 1.59 35.60 -6.64
CA ALA A 107 1.90 35.45 -5.21
C ALA A 107 1.14 34.32 -4.48
N ASN A 108 -0.04 33.97 -4.97
CA ASN A 108 -0.87 32.89 -4.45
C ASN A 108 -1.09 31.77 -5.46
N PHE A 109 -0.19 31.61 -6.44
CA PHE A 109 -0.27 30.63 -7.52
C PHE A 109 -1.54 30.75 -8.39
N GLU A 110 -2.14 31.94 -8.50
CA GLU A 110 -3.36 32.20 -9.24
C GLU A 110 -3.22 31.95 -10.74
N PHE A 111 -2.03 32.17 -11.31
CA PHE A 111 -1.78 31.95 -12.74
C PHE A 111 -1.19 30.55 -13.03
N LEU A 112 -0.78 29.83 -11.99
CA LEU A 112 -0.13 28.52 -12.10
C LEU A 112 -0.94 27.52 -12.95
N PRO A 113 -2.28 27.38 -12.82
CA PRO A 113 -3.05 26.43 -13.61
C PRO A 113 -2.87 26.58 -15.13
N HIS A 114 -2.95 27.81 -15.63
CA HIS A 114 -2.81 28.08 -17.05
C HIS A 114 -1.35 27.97 -17.53
N LYS A 115 -0.40 28.35 -16.69
CA LYS A 115 1.03 28.24 -17.00
C LYS A 115 1.48 26.79 -17.06
N LEU A 116 1.01 25.95 -16.13
CA LEU A 116 1.29 24.51 -16.15
C LEU A 116 0.72 23.84 -17.41
N ASP A 117 -0.54 24.12 -17.75
CA ASP A 117 -1.13 23.57 -18.97
C ASP A 117 -0.32 23.95 -20.22
N SER A 118 0.09 25.22 -20.32
CA SER A 118 0.90 25.70 -21.43
C SER A 118 2.30 25.08 -21.45
N LEU A 119 2.91 24.88 -20.28
CA LEU A 119 4.22 24.25 -20.13
C LEU A 119 4.19 22.78 -20.58
N VAL A 120 3.19 22.04 -20.13
CA VAL A 120 3.02 20.62 -20.51
C VAL A 120 2.74 20.47 -21.99
N GLU A 121 1.88 21.33 -22.57
CA GLU A 121 1.60 21.31 -24.03
C GLU A 121 2.81 21.66 -24.88
N ALA A 122 3.64 22.57 -24.44
CA ALA A 122 4.89 22.95 -25.13
C ALA A 122 5.96 21.84 -25.08
N ASN A 123 5.86 20.90 -24.15
CA ASN A 123 6.84 19.85 -23.91
C ASN A 123 6.20 18.45 -23.98
N PRO A 124 6.06 17.83 -25.17
CA PRO A 124 5.39 16.52 -25.31
C PRO A 124 5.98 15.38 -24.50
N GLY A 125 7.27 15.48 -24.14
CA GLY A 125 7.94 14.52 -23.27
C GLY A 125 7.67 14.72 -21.78
N MET A 126 7.01 15.82 -21.38
CA MET A 126 6.80 16.15 -19.96
C MET A 126 5.65 15.32 -19.36
N ILE A 127 5.88 14.83 -18.16
CA ILE A 127 4.87 14.30 -17.24
C ILE A 127 4.82 15.22 -16.02
N ALA A 128 3.69 15.86 -15.77
CA ALA A 128 3.49 16.75 -14.64
C ALA A 128 2.58 16.08 -13.60
N ILE A 129 3.09 15.95 -12.36
CA ILE A 129 2.38 15.35 -11.23
C ILE A 129 2.18 16.42 -10.17
N TYR A 130 0.93 16.82 -9.94
CA TYR A 130 0.59 17.86 -8.98
C TYR A 130 -0.86 17.77 -8.53
N SER A 131 -1.22 18.58 -7.51
CA SER A 131 -2.56 18.57 -6.94
C SER A 131 -3.62 19.07 -7.93
N LYS A 132 -4.73 18.36 -8.01
CA LYS A 132 -5.94 18.73 -8.77
C LYS A 132 -6.41 20.16 -8.52
N LYS A 133 -6.09 20.74 -7.37
CA LYS A 133 -6.37 22.14 -7.01
C LYS A 133 -5.86 23.14 -8.07
N TYR A 134 -4.75 22.80 -8.73
CA TYR A 134 -4.10 23.67 -9.73
C TYR A 134 -4.42 23.24 -11.17
N LEU A 135 -5.47 22.47 -11.39
CA LEU A 135 -5.91 22.13 -12.74
C LEU A 135 -6.67 23.32 -13.37
N ALA A 136 -6.27 23.74 -14.55
CA ALA A 136 -6.98 24.77 -15.29
C ALA A 136 -8.36 24.27 -15.74
N ALA A 137 -9.40 25.09 -15.61
CA ALA A 137 -10.77 24.72 -16.02
C ALA A 137 -10.86 24.40 -17.51
N ASN A 138 -10.08 25.07 -18.35
CA ASN A 138 -10.02 24.89 -19.81
C ASN A 138 -8.62 24.42 -20.23
N HIS A 139 -8.13 23.32 -19.63
CA HIS A 139 -6.83 22.74 -19.99
C HIS A 139 -6.87 22.09 -21.37
N LYS A 140 -5.78 22.19 -22.12
CA LYS A 140 -5.56 21.53 -23.41
C LYS A 140 -4.84 20.21 -23.25
N SER A 141 -4.00 20.12 -22.23
CA SER A 141 -3.31 18.90 -21.86
C SER A 141 -4.30 17.82 -21.42
N LYS A 142 -3.93 16.55 -21.59
CA LYS A 142 -4.75 15.43 -21.17
C LYS A 142 -4.37 14.95 -19.77
N ILE A 143 -5.37 14.52 -19.02
CA ILE A 143 -5.18 13.83 -17.75
C ILE A 143 -4.94 12.36 -18.06
N ALA A 144 -3.77 11.83 -17.66
CA ALA A 144 -3.50 10.40 -17.78
C ALA A 144 -4.32 9.64 -16.73
N THR A 145 -4.92 8.54 -17.15
CA THR A 145 -5.61 7.62 -16.24
C THR A 145 -4.56 6.74 -15.54
N ILE A 146 -4.73 6.55 -14.24
CA ILE A 146 -3.89 5.65 -13.48
C ILE A 146 -4.69 4.41 -13.17
N ASP A 147 -4.10 3.26 -13.49
CA ASP A 147 -4.74 1.99 -13.22
C ASP A 147 -4.85 1.76 -11.71
N ASN A 148 -6.05 1.45 -11.25
CA ASN A 148 -6.27 1.05 -9.88
C ASN A 148 -5.50 -0.23 -9.58
N ILE A 149 -5.16 -0.42 -8.32
CA ILE A 149 -4.44 -1.62 -7.88
C ILE A 149 -5.36 -2.83 -8.07
N SER A 150 -4.99 -3.71 -9.02
CA SER A 150 -5.73 -4.95 -9.22
C SER A 150 -5.40 -5.98 -8.13
N PRO A 151 -6.30 -6.93 -7.81
CA PRO A 151 -6.01 -8.01 -6.88
C PRO A 151 -4.76 -8.84 -7.26
N SER A 152 -4.50 -9.00 -8.57
CA SER A 152 -3.30 -9.67 -9.07
C SER A 152 -2.04 -8.85 -8.80
N THR A 153 -2.07 -7.54 -9.06
CA THR A 153 -0.96 -6.64 -8.77
C THR A 153 -0.69 -6.58 -7.26
N PHE A 154 -1.74 -6.58 -6.45
CA PHE A 154 -1.62 -6.63 -5.00
C PHE A 154 -0.95 -7.91 -4.51
N LEU A 155 -1.38 -9.09 -4.97
CA LEU A 155 -0.84 -10.38 -4.51
C LEU A 155 0.55 -10.69 -5.06
N MET A 156 0.83 -10.31 -6.31
CA MET A 156 2.07 -10.66 -7.03
C MET A 156 3.07 -9.51 -7.12
N GLY A 157 2.69 -8.32 -6.70
CA GLY A 157 3.57 -7.16 -6.69
C GLY A 157 4.80 -7.40 -5.81
N LYS A 158 5.95 -6.94 -6.29
CA LYS A 158 7.26 -7.20 -5.67
C LYS A 158 7.71 -6.12 -4.71
N GLU A 159 6.94 -5.04 -4.59
CA GLU A 159 7.30 -3.88 -3.79
C GLU A 159 6.16 -3.50 -2.84
N TRP A 160 6.50 -3.30 -1.58
CA TRP A 160 5.59 -2.86 -0.53
C TRP A 160 6.07 -1.53 0.04
N PHE A 161 5.57 -0.44 -0.53
CA PHE A 161 5.83 0.93 -0.09
C PHE A 161 4.51 1.72 -0.05
N PRO A 162 3.70 1.56 1.00
CA PRO A 162 2.39 2.21 1.10
C PRO A 162 2.46 3.73 1.28
N THR A 163 3.63 4.25 1.61
CA THR A 163 3.90 5.69 1.78
C THR A 163 4.77 6.26 0.68
N ALA A 164 4.94 5.53 -0.44
CA ALA A 164 5.74 6.04 -1.55
C ALA A 164 5.02 7.20 -2.25
N SER A 165 5.78 8.25 -2.54
CA SER A 165 5.37 9.37 -3.36
C SER A 165 6.09 9.28 -4.72
N PRO A 166 5.46 9.65 -5.83
CA PRO A 166 4.10 10.16 -5.96
C PRO A 166 3.01 9.08 -6.05
N ALA A 167 3.36 7.79 -6.09
CA ALA A 167 2.41 6.69 -6.19
C ALA A 167 2.76 5.53 -5.25
N VAL A 168 1.77 5.03 -4.50
CA VAL A 168 1.95 3.92 -3.56
C VAL A 168 2.23 2.60 -4.28
N GLN A 169 3.02 1.74 -3.66
CA GLN A 169 3.32 0.38 -4.12
C GLN A 169 2.78 -0.62 -3.10
N LEU A 170 1.78 -1.40 -3.49
CA LEU A 170 1.07 -2.30 -2.59
C LEU A 170 1.16 -3.77 -3.03
N GLY A 171 2.38 -4.23 -3.33
CA GLY A 171 2.64 -5.63 -3.62
C GLY A 171 2.96 -6.42 -2.37
N VAL A 172 2.10 -7.36 -1.94
CA VAL A 172 2.29 -8.13 -0.69
C VAL A 172 3.18 -9.36 -0.83
N LEU A 173 3.63 -9.72 -2.04
CA LEU A 173 4.47 -10.91 -2.25
C LEU A 173 5.72 -10.94 -1.36
N PRO A 174 6.49 -9.85 -1.19
CA PRO A 174 7.66 -9.86 -0.30
C PRO A 174 7.30 -10.16 1.15
N LEU A 175 6.14 -9.68 1.63
CA LEU A 175 5.67 -9.93 2.99
C LEU A 175 5.28 -11.40 3.18
N ILE A 176 4.60 -12.00 2.19
CA ILE A 176 4.23 -13.41 2.20
C ILE A 176 5.48 -14.29 2.21
N LEU A 177 6.44 -14.02 1.31
CA LEU A 177 7.68 -14.77 1.23
C LEU A 177 8.52 -14.59 2.50
N GLY A 178 8.60 -13.37 3.04
CA GLY A 178 9.32 -13.09 4.28
C GLY A 178 8.78 -13.90 5.46
N THR A 179 7.45 -13.91 5.65
CA THR A 179 6.82 -14.71 6.73
C THR A 179 7.00 -16.21 6.52
N LEU A 180 6.94 -16.68 5.27
CA LEU A 180 7.18 -18.08 4.94
C LEU A 180 8.61 -18.50 5.28
N TYR A 181 9.60 -17.72 4.87
CA TYR A 181 11.00 -18.00 5.19
C TYR A 181 11.25 -18.02 6.71
N VAL A 182 10.79 -17.00 7.43
CA VAL A 182 10.93 -16.96 8.89
C VAL A 182 10.29 -18.17 9.55
N SER A 183 9.09 -18.57 9.12
CA SER A 183 8.38 -19.73 9.65
C SER A 183 9.15 -21.04 9.40
N ILE A 184 9.69 -21.24 8.19
CA ILE A 184 10.48 -22.42 7.86
C ILE A 184 11.75 -22.49 8.73
N PHE A 185 12.50 -21.39 8.84
CA PHE A 185 13.71 -21.36 9.67
C PHE A 185 13.39 -21.55 11.15
N ALA A 186 12.31 -20.96 11.66
CA ALA A 186 11.88 -21.17 13.03
C ALA A 186 11.56 -22.65 13.32
N ILE A 187 10.86 -23.33 12.43
CA ILE A 187 10.55 -24.76 12.56
C ILE A 187 11.84 -25.60 12.50
N LEU A 188 12.75 -25.30 11.56
CA LEU A 188 14.00 -26.03 11.41
C LEU A 188 14.88 -25.95 12.67
N ILE A 189 14.84 -24.82 13.40
CA ILE A 189 15.57 -24.66 14.66
C ILE A 189 14.80 -25.28 15.83
N ALA A 190 13.48 -25.04 15.90
CA ALA A 190 12.68 -25.50 17.03
C ALA A 190 12.48 -27.02 17.07
N LEU A 191 12.41 -27.67 15.90
CA LEU A 191 12.15 -29.11 15.80
C LEU A 191 13.25 -29.97 16.45
N PRO A 192 14.54 -29.81 16.16
CA PRO A 192 15.59 -30.60 16.82
C PRO A 192 15.65 -30.36 18.34
N ILE A 193 15.46 -29.11 18.77
CA ILE A 193 15.46 -28.76 20.21
C ILE A 193 14.23 -29.39 20.90
N GLY A 194 13.06 -29.27 20.29
CA GLY A 194 11.83 -29.86 20.82
C GLY A 194 11.90 -31.38 20.89
N LEU A 195 12.44 -32.04 19.83
CA LEU A 195 12.64 -33.48 19.80
C LEU A 195 13.62 -33.94 20.87
N ALA A 196 14.76 -33.27 21.01
CA ALA A 196 15.74 -33.57 22.04
C ALA A 196 15.14 -33.43 23.45
N THR A 197 14.35 -32.39 23.69
CA THR A 197 13.64 -32.18 24.96
C THR A 197 12.61 -33.27 25.22
N ALA A 198 11.85 -33.66 24.20
CA ALA A 198 10.85 -34.73 24.34
C ALA A 198 11.50 -36.09 24.66
N ILE A 199 12.59 -36.43 23.96
CA ILE A 199 13.35 -37.66 24.24
C ILE A 199 13.93 -37.61 25.66
N TYR A 200 14.52 -36.50 26.07
CA TYR A 200 15.05 -36.34 27.41
C TYR A 200 14.00 -36.56 28.48
N ILE A 201 12.80 -35.97 28.31
CA ILE A 201 11.70 -36.12 29.27
C ILE A 201 11.17 -37.56 29.29
N ALA A 202 11.07 -38.21 28.13
CA ALA A 202 10.50 -39.55 28.01
C ALA A 202 11.44 -40.67 28.51
N GLU A 203 12.76 -40.51 28.24
CA GLU A 203 13.71 -41.64 28.44
C GLU A 203 14.66 -41.40 29.63
N VAL A 204 15.06 -40.15 29.85
CA VAL A 204 16.17 -39.81 30.76
C VAL A 204 15.70 -39.15 32.07
N ALA A 205 14.65 -38.36 32.04
CA ALA A 205 14.22 -37.57 33.19
C ALA A 205 13.61 -38.45 34.28
N ASN A 206 14.07 -38.21 35.52
CA ASN A 206 13.60 -38.96 36.68
C ASN A 206 12.11 -38.64 36.97
N PRO A 207 11.22 -39.65 37.04
CA PRO A 207 9.77 -39.46 37.27
C PRO A 207 9.42 -38.68 38.53
N THR A 208 10.28 -38.75 39.56
CA THR A 208 10.08 -38.02 40.82
C THR A 208 10.37 -36.51 40.73
N LYS A 209 11.13 -36.09 39.72
CA LYS A 209 11.45 -34.67 39.48
C LYS A 209 10.51 -33.96 38.50
N ILE A 210 9.82 -34.69 37.63
CA ILE A 210 8.90 -34.15 36.65
C ILE A 210 7.57 -33.68 37.28
N GLY A 211 7.43 -33.86 38.57
CA GLY A 211 6.27 -33.35 39.29
C GLY A 211 5.01 -34.16 39.10
N ARG A 212 4.27 -34.39 40.13
CA ARG A 212 2.95 -35.05 40.17
C ARG A 212 1.91 -34.18 39.44
N ALA A 213 1.97 -34.16 38.13
CA ALA A 213 1.00 -33.46 37.30
C ALA A 213 -0.23 -34.29 36.93
N HIS A 214 -0.32 -35.49 37.51
CA HIS A 214 -1.48 -36.39 37.34
C HIS A 214 -1.94 -36.92 38.70
N VAL A 215 -2.69 -36.11 39.42
CA VAL A 215 -3.75 -36.57 40.32
C VAL A 215 -4.97 -35.71 40.12
#